data_c4460558ac34d06506c64cc64d21f03f
#
_entry.id   c4460558ac34d06506c64cc64d21f03f
#
_cell.length_a   1.000
_cell.length_b   1.000
_cell.length_c   1.000
_cell.angle_alpha   90.00
_cell.angle_beta   90.00
_cell.angle_gamma   90.00
#
_symmetry.space_group_name_H-M   'P 1'
#
loop_
_entity.id
_entity.type
_entity.pdbx_description
1 polymer ?
#
loop_
_entity_poly.entity_id
_entity_poly.type
_entity_poly.pdbx_seq_one_letter_code
_entity_poly.pdbx_strand_id
1 'polypeptide(L)'
;MLRNFLCICFLVIYSTVLYAENHQKEPVDEEFKSAIKHVEKKQFFEAYQIFSSLAELGIPEAQFNLALLYSNGLGTPKNFRLALYWSWQAYLNDHETAIDRVNMTYDLINEDLRNSVAQTIIEELVASAQAGDKEAPLKLGKTYLGLFVEAQNLPAYLWLSISQAYGEERASALLEEAASQMTLEEILAQQEEAQKSFNNMNKKN
;
A
#
# COMPACT_ATOMS: atom_id res chain seq x y z
N MET A 1 32.39 -33.99 -2.18
CA MET A 1 32.30 -33.24 -0.91
C MET A 1 31.75 -31.81 -1.06
N LEU A 2 31.93 -31.10 -2.17
CA LEU A 2 31.40 -29.70 -2.34
C LEU A 2 29.88 -29.58 -2.43
N ARG A 3 29.16 -30.61 -2.92
CA ARG A 3 27.72 -30.56 -3.15
C ARG A 3 26.86 -30.60 -1.87
N ASN A 4 27.39 -31.14 -0.79
CA ASN A 4 26.70 -31.18 0.52
C ASN A 4 26.93 -29.91 1.36
N PHE A 5 28.00 -29.15 1.08
CA PHE A 5 28.27 -27.90 1.80
C PHE A 5 27.33 -26.76 1.36
N LEU A 6 26.94 -26.70 0.06
CA LEU A 6 26.00 -25.69 -0.44
C LEU A 6 24.59 -25.88 0.14
N CYS A 7 24.12 -27.12 0.33
CA CYS A 7 22.79 -27.37 0.92
C CYS A 7 22.70 -26.96 2.39
N ILE A 8 23.79 -27.15 3.16
CA ILE A 8 23.79 -26.78 4.59
C ILE A 8 23.83 -25.26 4.77
N CYS A 9 24.56 -24.53 3.93
CA CYS A 9 24.56 -23.06 3.95
C CYS A 9 23.19 -22.46 3.59
N PHE A 10 22.48 -23.03 2.62
CA PHE A 10 21.12 -22.60 2.25
C PHE A 10 20.11 -22.83 3.39
N LEU A 11 20.17 -23.96 4.08
CA LEU A 11 19.29 -24.28 5.21
C LEU A 11 19.55 -23.38 6.45
N VAL A 12 20.81 -23.02 6.70
CA VAL A 12 21.16 -22.11 7.81
C VAL A 12 20.72 -20.69 7.52
N ILE A 13 20.89 -20.21 6.28
CA ILE A 13 20.41 -18.86 5.89
C ILE A 13 18.89 -18.80 5.93
N TYR A 14 18.19 -19.84 5.45
CA TYR A 14 16.70 -19.90 5.52
C TYR A 14 16.20 -19.93 6.97
N SER A 15 16.87 -20.66 7.86
CA SER A 15 16.47 -20.72 9.27
C SER A 15 16.73 -19.41 10.02
N THR A 16 17.78 -18.67 9.68
CA THR A 16 18.07 -17.36 10.31
C THR A 16 17.13 -16.27 9.82
N VAL A 17 16.71 -16.27 8.55
CA VAL A 17 15.72 -15.34 8.00
C VAL A 17 14.34 -15.61 8.62
N LEU A 18 13.88 -16.86 8.66
CA LEU A 18 12.62 -17.25 9.33
C LEU A 18 12.61 -16.95 10.83
N TYR A 19 13.76 -17.09 11.52
CA TYR A 19 13.88 -16.76 12.93
C TYR A 19 13.83 -15.25 13.17
N ALA A 20 14.43 -14.45 12.30
CA ALA A 20 14.40 -12.99 12.36
C ALA A 20 12.99 -12.45 12.06
N GLU A 21 12.28 -12.97 11.05
CA GLU A 21 10.89 -12.59 10.75
C GLU A 21 9.94 -12.93 11.91
N ASN A 22 10.05 -14.12 12.50
CA ASN A 22 9.22 -14.49 13.66
C ASN A 22 9.51 -13.62 14.90
N HIS A 23 10.77 -13.25 15.14
CA HIS A 23 11.12 -12.41 16.30
C HIS A 23 10.72 -10.93 16.15
N GLN A 24 10.55 -10.43 14.91
CA GLN A 24 9.99 -9.08 14.69
C GLN A 24 8.45 -9.07 14.75
N LYS A 25 7.80 -10.16 14.40
CA LYS A 25 6.34 -10.26 14.39
C LYS A 25 5.74 -10.31 15.79
N GLU A 26 6.36 -11.03 16.74
CA GLU A 26 5.86 -11.12 18.12
C GLU A 26 5.76 -9.76 18.84
N PRO A 27 6.75 -8.85 18.80
CA PRO A 27 6.63 -7.53 19.41
C PRO A 27 5.52 -6.68 18.79
N VAL A 28 5.37 -6.70 17.45
CA VAL A 28 4.32 -5.97 16.73
C VAL A 28 2.93 -6.46 17.11
N ASP A 29 2.74 -7.78 17.22
CA ASP A 29 1.47 -8.38 17.63
C ASP A 29 1.10 -8.01 19.08
N GLU A 30 2.07 -7.94 19.99
CA GLU A 30 1.83 -7.55 21.38
C GLU A 30 1.51 -6.05 21.51
N GLU A 31 2.20 -5.18 20.77
CA GLU A 31 1.88 -3.76 20.71
C GLU A 31 0.48 -3.51 20.12
N PHE A 32 0.11 -4.22 19.06
CA PHE A 32 -1.24 -4.13 18.49
C PHE A 32 -2.30 -4.56 19.50
N LYS A 33 -2.12 -5.70 20.20
CA LYS A 33 -3.01 -6.15 21.27
C LYS A 33 -3.10 -5.13 22.40
N SER A 34 -1.99 -4.47 22.74
CA SER A 34 -1.98 -3.38 23.73
C SER A 34 -2.85 -2.21 23.27
N ALA A 35 -2.74 -1.78 22.01
CA ALA A 35 -3.57 -0.72 21.46
C ALA A 35 -5.07 -1.07 21.53
N ILE A 36 -5.45 -2.31 21.20
CA ILE A 36 -6.84 -2.77 21.32
C ILE A 36 -7.32 -2.68 22.79
N LYS A 37 -6.51 -3.13 23.77
CA LYS A 37 -6.86 -3.01 25.19
C LYS A 37 -7.04 -1.54 25.64
N HIS A 38 -6.28 -0.60 25.09
CA HIS A 38 -6.48 0.82 25.33
C HIS A 38 -7.79 1.32 24.74
N VAL A 39 -8.18 0.88 23.53
CA VAL A 39 -9.49 1.20 22.93
C VAL A 39 -10.63 0.70 23.82
N GLU A 40 -10.58 -0.56 24.29
CA GLU A 40 -11.58 -1.15 25.17
C GLU A 40 -11.76 -0.37 26.48
N LYS A 41 -10.66 0.17 27.02
CA LYS A 41 -10.65 1.01 28.22
C LYS A 41 -10.97 2.47 27.94
N LYS A 42 -11.29 2.85 26.69
CA LYS A 42 -11.51 4.24 26.24
C LYS A 42 -10.30 5.16 26.45
N GLN A 43 -9.12 4.59 26.52
CA GLN A 43 -7.83 5.29 26.57
C GLN A 43 -7.38 5.57 25.12
N PHE A 44 -8.13 6.42 24.42
CA PHE A 44 -7.99 6.57 22.97
C PHE A 44 -6.70 7.27 22.56
N PHE A 45 -6.13 8.13 23.41
CA PHE A 45 -4.87 8.80 23.12
C PHE A 45 -3.69 7.80 23.11
N GLU A 46 -3.64 6.90 24.07
CA GLU A 46 -2.65 5.84 24.16
C GLU A 46 -2.78 4.86 22.96
N ALA A 47 -4.02 4.49 22.61
CA ALA A 47 -4.28 3.68 21.44
C ALA A 47 -3.83 4.37 20.14
N TYR A 48 -4.13 5.68 20.01
CA TYR A 48 -3.70 6.50 18.87
C TYR A 48 -2.18 6.49 18.71
N GLN A 49 -1.42 6.66 19.78
CA GLN A 49 0.04 6.66 19.71
C GLN A 49 0.59 5.33 19.18
N ILE A 50 0.08 4.20 19.70
CA ILE A 50 0.53 2.87 19.29
C ILE A 50 0.11 2.58 17.85
N PHE A 51 -1.16 2.82 17.49
CA PHE A 51 -1.60 2.60 16.10
C PHE A 51 -0.88 3.49 15.10
N SER A 52 -0.51 4.73 15.48
CA SER A 52 0.29 5.60 14.60
C SER A 52 1.66 4.99 14.30
N SER A 53 2.38 4.52 15.33
CA SER A 53 3.67 3.87 15.14
C SER A 53 3.58 2.61 14.29
N LEU A 54 2.58 1.76 14.55
CA LEU A 54 2.38 0.52 13.78
C LEU A 54 1.91 0.80 12.34
N ALA A 55 1.10 1.84 12.12
CA ALA A 55 0.65 2.24 10.79
C ALA A 55 1.81 2.74 9.91
N GLU A 56 2.76 3.47 10.48
CA GLU A 56 4.00 3.90 9.81
C GLU A 56 4.89 2.72 9.43
N LEU A 57 4.83 1.61 10.17
CA LEU A 57 5.48 0.34 9.80
C LEU A 57 4.73 -0.45 8.71
N GLY A 58 3.61 0.08 8.22
CA GLY A 58 2.83 -0.55 7.15
C GLY A 58 1.87 -1.64 7.64
N ILE A 59 1.61 -1.78 8.95
CA ILE A 59 0.70 -2.80 9.48
C ILE A 59 -0.75 -2.45 9.11
N PRO A 60 -1.42 -3.24 8.25
CA PRO A 60 -2.71 -2.87 7.67
C PRO A 60 -3.82 -2.73 8.71
N GLU A 61 -3.85 -3.56 9.74
CA GLU A 61 -4.81 -3.49 10.83
C GLU A 61 -4.63 -2.21 11.67
N ALA A 62 -3.38 -1.76 11.85
CA ALA A 62 -3.09 -0.51 12.56
C ALA A 62 -3.47 0.71 11.72
N GLN A 63 -3.20 0.69 10.42
CA GLN A 63 -3.61 1.72 9.47
C GLN A 63 -5.14 1.88 9.46
N PHE A 64 -5.87 0.76 9.42
CA PHE A 64 -7.33 0.74 9.49
C PHE A 64 -7.84 1.33 10.81
N ASN A 65 -7.30 0.91 11.95
CA ASN A 65 -7.71 1.42 13.26
C ASN A 65 -7.35 2.91 13.43
N LEU A 66 -6.21 3.35 12.93
CA LEU A 66 -5.81 4.76 12.93
C LEU A 66 -6.80 5.61 12.11
N ALA A 67 -7.23 5.12 10.95
CA ALA A 67 -8.27 5.75 10.16
C ALA A 67 -9.61 5.89 10.92
N LEU A 68 -9.98 4.87 11.71
CA LEU A 68 -11.16 4.91 12.58
C LEU A 68 -11.03 6.00 13.65
N LEU A 69 -9.86 6.11 14.29
CA LEU A 69 -9.61 7.14 15.30
C LEU A 69 -9.72 8.54 14.71
N TYR A 70 -9.12 8.79 13.53
CA TYR A 70 -9.24 10.07 12.83
C TYR A 70 -10.67 10.40 12.41
N SER A 71 -11.43 9.43 11.89
CA SER A 71 -12.80 9.68 11.42
C SER A 71 -13.80 9.98 12.56
N ASN A 72 -13.53 9.42 13.76
CA ASN A 72 -14.37 9.60 14.93
C ASN A 72 -13.89 10.71 15.87
N GLY A 73 -12.65 11.17 15.73
CA GLY A 73 -12.05 12.15 16.66
C GLY A 73 -11.75 11.55 18.03
N LEU A 74 -11.26 10.29 18.05
CA LEU A 74 -10.92 9.56 19.27
C LEU A 74 -9.41 9.52 19.47
N GLY A 75 -8.92 10.04 20.59
CA GLY A 75 -7.48 10.16 20.88
C GLY A 75 -6.75 11.25 20.06
N THR A 76 -7.39 11.78 19.04
CA THR A 76 -6.90 12.83 18.15
C THR A 76 -8.09 13.64 17.62
N PRO A 77 -7.93 14.93 17.24
CA PRO A 77 -8.99 15.67 16.57
C PRO A 77 -9.45 14.96 15.27
N LYS A 78 -10.76 15.07 15.00
CA LYS A 78 -11.33 14.51 13.77
C LYS A 78 -10.66 15.08 12.52
N ASN A 79 -10.26 14.20 11.60
CA ASN A 79 -9.59 14.59 10.36
C ASN A 79 -9.91 13.59 9.23
N PHE A 80 -10.84 13.96 8.35
CA PHE A 80 -11.26 13.09 7.24
C PHE A 80 -10.19 12.91 6.16
N ARG A 81 -9.26 13.88 5.99
CA ARG A 81 -8.11 13.72 5.09
C ARG A 81 -7.22 12.55 5.54
N LEU A 82 -6.84 12.53 6.82
CA LEU A 82 -6.01 11.47 7.38
C LEU A 82 -6.79 10.15 7.51
N ALA A 83 -8.10 10.22 7.76
CA ALA A 83 -8.95 9.04 7.76
C ALA A 83 -8.96 8.37 6.38
N LEU A 84 -9.10 9.14 5.29
CA LEU A 84 -9.03 8.61 3.92
C LEU A 84 -7.63 8.08 3.60
N TYR A 85 -6.58 8.85 3.90
CA TYR A 85 -5.21 8.45 3.66
C TYR A 85 -4.90 7.08 4.28
N TRP A 86 -5.15 6.92 5.58
CA TRP A 86 -4.86 5.68 6.29
C TRP A 86 -5.79 4.52 5.90
N SER A 87 -7.05 4.79 5.57
CA SER A 87 -7.95 3.76 5.02
C SER A 87 -7.44 3.24 3.68
N TRP A 88 -6.93 4.15 2.81
CA TRP A 88 -6.37 3.75 1.53
C TRP A 88 -5.05 2.99 1.69
N GLN A 89 -4.18 3.41 2.61
CA GLN A 89 -2.95 2.67 2.92
C GLN A 89 -3.27 1.25 3.41
N ALA A 90 -4.27 1.09 4.29
CA ALA A 90 -4.74 -0.23 4.73
C ALA A 90 -5.24 -1.09 3.55
N TYR A 91 -6.00 -0.50 2.62
CA TYR A 91 -6.45 -1.19 1.39
C TYR A 91 -5.28 -1.61 0.50
N LEU A 92 -4.29 -0.74 0.31
CA LEU A 92 -3.09 -1.05 -0.48
C LEU A 92 -2.22 -2.15 0.16
N ASN A 93 -2.31 -2.31 1.48
CA ASN A 93 -1.66 -3.36 2.27
C ASN A 93 -2.59 -4.55 2.56
N ASP A 94 -3.62 -4.75 1.71
CA ASP A 94 -4.50 -5.91 1.67
C ASP A 94 -5.37 -6.13 2.94
N HIS A 95 -5.73 -5.06 3.68
CA HIS A 95 -6.73 -5.15 4.75
C HIS A 95 -8.12 -5.39 4.17
N GLU A 96 -8.78 -6.49 4.56
CA GLU A 96 -9.99 -7.03 3.92
C GLU A 96 -11.16 -6.04 3.82
N THR A 97 -11.39 -5.23 4.85
CA THR A 97 -12.55 -4.31 4.93
C THR A 97 -12.19 -2.84 4.73
N ALA A 98 -10.93 -2.54 4.38
CA ALA A 98 -10.48 -1.15 4.28
C ALA A 98 -11.21 -0.38 3.16
N ILE A 99 -11.58 -1.06 2.06
CA ILE A 99 -12.31 -0.42 0.96
C ILE A 99 -13.69 0.10 1.39
N ASP A 100 -14.37 -0.59 2.32
CA ASP A 100 -15.66 -0.13 2.85
C ASP A 100 -15.48 1.19 3.63
N ARG A 101 -14.37 1.31 4.39
CA ARG A 101 -14.02 2.53 5.11
C ARG A 101 -13.69 3.68 4.16
N VAL A 102 -12.97 3.40 3.09
CA VAL A 102 -12.68 4.37 2.01
C VAL A 102 -14.00 4.92 1.45
N ASN A 103 -14.93 4.04 1.05
CA ASN A 103 -16.22 4.42 0.49
C ASN A 103 -17.07 5.27 1.48
N MET A 104 -17.11 4.88 2.76
CA MET A 104 -17.79 5.68 3.79
C MET A 104 -17.17 7.07 3.96
N THR A 105 -15.87 7.21 3.74
CA THR A 105 -15.20 8.51 3.86
C THR A 105 -15.48 9.40 2.66
N TYR A 106 -15.72 8.83 1.47
CA TYR A 106 -16.06 9.60 0.27
C TYR A 106 -17.32 10.45 0.46
N ASP A 107 -18.32 9.94 1.19
CA ASP A 107 -19.57 10.66 1.47
C ASP A 107 -19.36 11.89 2.39
N LEU A 108 -18.21 12.00 3.04
CA LEU A 108 -17.89 13.03 4.03
C LEU A 108 -16.93 14.10 3.53
N ILE A 109 -16.43 13.98 2.29
CA ILE A 109 -15.40 14.86 1.74
C ILE A 109 -15.79 15.34 0.34
N ASN A 110 -15.19 16.44 -0.11
CA ASN A 110 -15.34 16.91 -1.48
C ASN A 110 -14.31 16.25 -2.42
N GLU A 111 -14.52 16.41 -3.72
CA GLU A 111 -13.68 15.86 -4.78
C GLU A 111 -12.23 16.38 -4.72
N ASP A 112 -12.05 17.69 -4.44
CA ASP A 112 -10.71 18.29 -4.32
C ASP A 112 -9.89 17.65 -3.21
N LEU A 113 -10.52 17.39 -2.06
CA LEU A 113 -9.85 16.72 -0.95
C LEU A 113 -9.49 15.28 -1.31
N ARG A 114 -10.39 14.55 -1.97
CA ARG A 114 -10.14 13.19 -2.44
C ARG A 114 -8.95 13.13 -3.39
N ASN A 115 -8.96 13.97 -4.43
CA ASN A 115 -7.89 14.04 -5.42
C ASN A 115 -6.55 14.49 -4.79
N SER A 116 -6.59 15.41 -3.82
CA SER A 116 -5.40 15.82 -3.07
C SER A 116 -4.77 14.69 -2.24
N VAL A 117 -5.58 13.83 -1.62
CA VAL A 117 -5.08 12.64 -0.91
C VAL A 117 -4.49 11.64 -1.89
N ALA A 118 -5.17 11.40 -3.03
CA ALA A 118 -4.66 10.54 -4.09
C ALA A 118 -3.27 11.00 -4.57
N GLN A 119 -3.12 12.30 -4.83
CA GLN A 119 -1.86 12.87 -5.29
C GLN A 119 -0.73 12.69 -4.26
N THR A 120 -1.01 12.90 -2.97
CA THR A 120 -0.03 12.66 -1.89
C THR A 120 0.47 11.22 -1.89
N ILE A 121 -0.45 10.26 -1.99
CA ILE A 121 -0.11 8.82 -2.01
C ILE A 121 0.68 8.46 -3.28
N ILE A 122 0.32 9.02 -4.43
CA ILE A 122 1.06 8.82 -5.68
C ILE A 122 2.51 9.30 -5.55
N GLU A 123 2.74 10.48 -4.99
CA GLU A 123 4.09 11.03 -4.82
C GLU A 123 4.96 10.11 -3.92
N GLU A 124 4.41 9.61 -2.82
CA GLU A 124 5.07 8.65 -1.93
C GLU A 124 5.38 7.33 -2.63
N LEU A 125 4.41 6.75 -3.35
CA LEU A 125 4.57 5.49 -4.06
C LEU A 125 5.53 5.59 -5.25
N VAL A 126 5.55 6.71 -5.97
CA VAL A 126 6.53 6.96 -7.04
C VAL A 126 7.95 7.01 -6.47
N ALA A 127 8.14 7.68 -5.34
CA ALA A 127 9.44 7.70 -4.66
C ALA A 127 9.87 6.30 -4.21
N SER A 128 8.94 5.50 -3.68
CA SER A 128 9.18 4.10 -3.27
C SER A 128 9.56 3.22 -4.48
N ALA A 129 8.83 3.31 -5.59
CA ALA A 129 9.14 2.57 -6.82
C ALA A 129 10.53 2.94 -7.37
N GLN A 130 10.89 4.24 -7.34
CA GLN A 130 12.21 4.72 -7.76
C GLN A 130 13.34 4.27 -6.83
N ALA A 131 13.04 4.00 -5.57
CA ALA A 131 13.96 3.42 -4.58
C ALA A 131 14.08 1.88 -4.72
N GLY A 132 13.32 1.26 -5.61
CA GLY A 132 13.42 -0.17 -5.92
C GLY A 132 12.34 -1.05 -5.27
N ASP A 133 11.33 -0.46 -4.67
CA ASP A 133 10.17 -1.20 -4.16
C ASP A 133 9.34 -1.76 -5.33
N LYS A 134 9.30 -3.09 -5.44
CA LYS A 134 8.61 -3.80 -6.53
C LYS A 134 7.11 -3.94 -6.32
N GLU A 135 6.61 -3.67 -5.12
CA GLU A 135 5.18 -3.65 -4.82
C GLU A 135 4.54 -2.30 -5.14
N ALA A 136 5.31 -1.22 -5.08
CA ALA A 136 4.82 0.13 -5.34
C ALA A 136 4.12 0.30 -6.69
N PRO A 137 4.56 -0.31 -7.82
CA PRO A 137 3.86 -0.26 -9.10
C PRO A 137 2.42 -0.77 -9.05
N LEU A 138 2.14 -1.88 -8.34
CA LEU A 138 0.75 -2.36 -8.17
C LEU A 138 -0.08 -1.36 -7.38
N LYS A 139 0.46 -0.82 -6.28
CA LYS A 139 -0.20 0.16 -5.43
C LYS A 139 -0.49 1.47 -6.18
N LEU A 140 0.42 1.89 -7.06
CA LEU A 140 0.21 3.03 -7.97
C LEU A 140 -0.96 2.78 -8.92
N GLY A 141 -0.99 1.63 -9.59
CA GLY A 141 -2.09 1.27 -10.47
C GLY A 141 -3.44 1.26 -9.76
N LYS A 142 -3.53 0.60 -8.59
CA LYS A 142 -4.73 0.62 -7.74
C LYS A 142 -5.16 2.04 -7.37
N THR A 143 -4.20 2.93 -7.05
CA THR A 143 -4.49 4.30 -6.62
C THR A 143 -5.00 5.15 -7.78
N TYR A 144 -4.42 5.04 -8.98
CA TYR A 144 -4.89 5.74 -10.17
C TYR A 144 -6.29 5.28 -10.61
N LEU A 145 -6.63 4.01 -10.45
CA LEU A 145 -7.96 3.50 -10.81
C LEU A 145 -9.03 3.82 -9.75
N GLY A 146 -8.72 3.74 -8.46
CA GLY A 146 -9.72 3.68 -7.41
C GLY A 146 -9.80 4.90 -6.49
N LEU A 147 -8.71 5.67 -6.31
CA LEU A 147 -8.73 6.76 -5.34
C LEU A 147 -9.09 8.11 -5.97
N PHE A 148 -8.81 8.38 -7.23
CA PHE A 148 -9.29 9.57 -7.91
C PHE A 148 -10.80 9.53 -8.13
N VAL A 149 -11.44 10.71 -8.22
CA VAL A 149 -12.87 10.82 -8.55
C VAL A 149 -13.15 10.20 -9.91
N GLU A 150 -12.30 10.52 -10.89
CA GLU A 150 -12.31 9.89 -12.20
C GLU A 150 -11.06 9.02 -12.34
N ALA A 151 -11.23 7.77 -12.72
CA ALA A 151 -10.13 6.83 -12.92
C ALA A 151 -9.11 7.36 -13.93
N GLN A 152 -7.85 7.30 -13.56
CA GLN A 152 -6.71 7.76 -14.36
C GLN A 152 -6.11 6.57 -15.12
N ASN A 153 -6.77 6.14 -16.19
CA ASN A 153 -6.46 4.88 -16.89
C ASN A 153 -5.06 4.86 -17.53
N LEU A 154 -4.59 5.97 -18.09
CA LEU A 154 -3.27 6.05 -18.72
C LEU A 154 -2.12 5.77 -17.74
N PRO A 155 -1.96 6.53 -16.64
CA PRO A 155 -0.92 6.23 -15.67
C PRO A 155 -1.16 4.89 -14.93
N ALA A 156 -2.41 4.47 -14.73
CA ALA A 156 -2.71 3.17 -14.17
C ALA A 156 -2.15 2.04 -15.04
N TYR A 157 -2.42 2.08 -16.35
CA TYR A 157 -1.92 1.10 -17.31
C TYR A 157 -0.38 1.03 -17.31
N LEU A 158 0.29 2.19 -17.30
CA LEU A 158 1.75 2.27 -17.23
C LEU A 158 2.30 1.49 -16.01
N TRP A 159 1.83 1.84 -14.81
CA TRP A 159 2.34 1.26 -13.58
C TRP A 159 1.95 -0.21 -13.41
N LEU A 160 0.75 -0.61 -13.85
CA LEU A 160 0.33 -2.02 -13.84
C LEU A 160 1.15 -2.86 -14.83
N SER A 161 1.55 -2.30 -15.98
CA SER A 161 2.46 -2.98 -16.92
C SER A 161 3.83 -3.23 -16.27
N ILE A 162 4.34 -2.26 -15.51
CA ILE A 162 5.59 -2.43 -14.74
C ILE A 162 5.42 -3.48 -13.64
N SER A 163 4.30 -3.47 -12.92
CA SER A 163 3.98 -4.44 -11.90
C SER A 163 3.93 -5.87 -12.46
N GLN A 164 3.28 -6.05 -13.61
CA GLN A 164 3.23 -7.33 -14.32
C GLN A 164 4.63 -7.79 -14.76
N ALA A 165 5.49 -6.88 -15.20
CA ALA A 165 6.88 -7.19 -15.56
C ALA A 165 7.72 -7.65 -14.34
N TYR A 166 7.36 -7.28 -13.12
CA TYR A 166 7.94 -7.82 -11.88
C TYR A 166 7.32 -9.17 -11.46
N GLY A 167 6.33 -9.69 -12.19
CA GLY A 167 5.69 -10.98 -11.93
C GLY A 167 4.47 -10.90 -11.01
N GLU A 168 3.91 -9.71 -10.77
CA GLU A 168 2.72 -9.54 -9.92
C GLU A 168 1.45 -9.94 -10.70
N GLU A 169 0.89 -11.09 -10.37
CA GLU A 169 -0.27 -11.67 -11.07
C GLU A 169 -1.55 -10.83 -10.89
N ARG A 170 -1.71 -10.16 -9.73
CA ARG A 170 -2.87 -9.29 -9.44
C ARG A 170 -2.96 -8.09 -10.37
N ALA A 171 -1.86 -7.71 -11.02
CA ALA A 171 -1.85 -6.62 -11.98
C ALA A 171 -2.65 -6.91 -13.25
N SER A 172 -2.81 -8.18 -13.64
CA SER A 172 -3.39 -8.56 -14.94
C SER A 172 -4.84 -8.10 -15.10
N ALA A 173 -5.69 -8.37 -14.11
CA ALA A 173 -7.10 -7.96 -14.16
C ALA A 173 -7.27 -6.43 -14.16
N LEU A 174 -6.47 -5.73 -13.35
CA LEU A 174 -6.49 -4.27 -13.29
C LEU A 174 -5.95 -3.62 -14.58
N LEU A 175 -4.99 -4.27 -15.24
CA LEU A 175 -4.45 -3.84 -16.53
C LEU A 175 -5.52 -3.94 -17.64
N GLU A 176 -6.30 -5.03 -17.65
CA GLU A 176 -7.43 -5.19 -18.56
C GLU A 176 -8.53 -4.16 -18.28
N GLU A 177 -8.82 -3.87 -17.02
CA GLU A 177 -9.75 -2.82 -16.62
C GLU A 177 -9.31 -1.46 -17.18
N ALA A 178 -8.07 -1.04 -16.93
CA ALA A 178 -7.53 0.21 -17.45
C ALA A 178 -7.58 0.26 -18.98
N ALA A 179 -7.14 -0.82 -19.66
CA ALA A 179 -7.11 -0.92 -21.12
C ALA A 179 -8.50 -0.82 -21.75
N SER A 180 -9.55 -1.30 -21.08
CA SER A 180 -10.94 -1.29 -21.58
C SER A 180 -11.46 0.12 -21.87
N GLN A 181 -10.86 1.14 -21.27
CA GLN A 181 -11.21 2.56 -21.41
C GLN A 181 -10.22 3.34 -22.28
N MET A 182 -9.29 2.65 -22.96
CA MET A 182 -8.20 3.25 -23.72
C MET A 182 -8.28 2.90 -25.21
N THR A 183 -7.81 3.77 -26.05
CA THR A 183 -7.60 3.50 -27.47
C THR A 183 -6.32 2.67 -27.67
N LEU A 184 -6.22 2.00 -28.82
CA LEU A 184 -5.00 1.26 -29.17
C LEU A 184 -3.76 2.15 -29.20
N GLU A 185 -3.88 3.39 -29.68
CA GLU A 185 -2.77 4.37 -29.73
C GLU A 185 -2.28 4.71 -28.31
N GLU A 186 -3.20 4.96 -27.38
CA GLU A 186 -2.88 5.22 -25.96
C GLU A 186 -2.20 4.01 -25.32
N ILE A 187 -2.71 2.79 -25.56
CA ILE A 187 -2.10 1.56 -25.06
C ILE A 187 -0.65 1.43 -25.53
N LEU A 188 -0.41 1.60 -26.85
CA LEU A 188 0.94 1.50 -27.39
C LEU A 188 1.88 2.56 -26.81
N ALA A 189 1.41 3.79 -26.65
CA ALA A 189 2.20 4.86 -26.03
C ALA A 189 2.56 4.54 -24.57
N GLN A 190 1.61 4.02 -23.80
CA GLN A 190 1.88 3.64 -22.40
C GLN A 190 2.80 2.41 -22.28
N GLN A 191 2.75 1.46 -23.23
CA GLN A 191 3.71 0.35 -23.27
C GLN A 191 5.15 0.83 -23.49
N GLU A 192 5.37 1.80 -24.41
CA GLU A 192 6.69 2.37 -24.62
C GLU A 192 7.20 3.13 -23.38
N GLU A 193 6.34 3.89 -22.72
CA GLU A 193 6.71 4.63 -21.52
C GLU A 193 6.96 3.71 -20.32
N ALA A 194 6.17 2.65 -20.16
CA ALA A 194 6.39 1.61 -19.16
C ALA A 194 7.76 0.94 -19.36
N GLN A 195 8.13 0.59 -20.60
CA GLN A 195 9.43 0.00 -20.91
C GLN A 195 10.59 0.95 -20.57
N LYS A 196 10.47 2.23 -20.85
CA LYS A 196 11.50 3.25 -20.50
C LYS A 196 11.63 3.39 -18.99
N SER A 197 10.50 3.51 -18.29
CA SER A 197 10.44 3.66 -16.83
C SER A 197 11.02 2.44 -16.12
N PHE A 198 10.63 1.23 -16.54
CA PHE A 198 11.15 -0.03 -16.02
C PHE A 198 12.67 -0.14 -16.18
N ASN A 199 13.20 0.19 -17.36
CA ASN A 199 14.64 0.15 -17.63
C ASN A 199 15.39 1.18 -16.77
N ASN A 200 14.83 2.37 -16.54
CA ASN A 200 15.46 3.41 -15.74
C ASN A 200 15.50 3.06 -14.24
N MET A 201 14.45 2.45 -13.71
CA MET A 201 14.43 1.98 -12.33
C MET A 201 15.44 0.85 -12.09
N ASN A 202 15.57 -0.08 -13.03
CA ASN A 202 16.50 -1.22 -12.89
C ASN A 202 17.97 -0.93 -13.25
N LYS A 203 18.29 0.25 -13.83
CA LYS A 203 19.70 0.67 -14.07
C LYS A 203 20.36 1.29 -12.84
N LYS A 204 19.58 1.73 -11.86
CA LYS A 204 20.08 2.41 -10.65
C LYS A 204 20.40 1.44 -9.52
N ASN A 205 19.99 0.18 -9.66
CA ASN A 205 20.26 -0.93 -8.74
C ASN A 205 21.28 -1.90 -9.35
#